data_f3960bb4183c90221df03c5806b48a6b
#
_entry.id   f3960bb4183c90221df03c5806b48a6b
#
_cell.length_a   1.000
_cell.length_b   1.000
_cell.length_c   1.000
_cell.angle_alpha   90.00
_cell.angle_beta   90.00
_cell.angle_gamma   90.00
#
_symmetry.space_group_name_H-M   'P 1'
#
loop_
_entity.id
_entity.type
_entity.pdbx_description
1 polymer ?
#
loop_
_entity_poly.entity_id
_entity_poly.type
_entity_poly.pdbx_seq_one_letter_code
_entity_poly.pdbx_strand_id
1 'polypeptide(L)'
;MKIKVGTGLILGLLLMGCSSSKKTIETTEVLEKKQVVLSSEQAEGKMLYENNCGKCHALFSADKFSKEQWEPIVLRMQKKARITDEQRDLVFNYLVMNK
;
A
#
# COMPACT_ATOMS: atom_id res chain seq x y z
N MET A 1 32.31 67.17 -6.53
CA MET A 1 32.18 66.03 -5.58
C MET A 1 31.45 64.94 -6.27
N LYS A 2 32.13 63.94 -6.56
CA LYS A 2 31.54 62.76 -7.25
C LYS A 2 31.36 61.71 -6.22
N ILE A 3 30.12 61.50 -5.81
CA ILE A 3 29.76 60.40 -4.96
C ILE A 3 29.67 59.18 -5.83
N LYS A 4 30.63 58.32 -5.75
CA LYS A 4 30.51 57.02 -6.34
C LYS A 4 29.73 56.13 -5.39
N VAL A 5 28.48 56.03 -5.67
CA VAL A 5 27.65 55.00 -5.03
C VAL A 5 28.07 53.67 -5.61
N GLY A 6 28.83 52.96 -4.83
CA GLY A 6 29.11 51.56 -5.16
C GLY A 6 27.84 50.78 -4.98
N THR A 7 27.24 50.49 -6.10
CA THR A 7 26.10 49.55 -6.11
C THR A 7 26.63 48.16 -5.86
N GLY A 8 26.60 47.82 -4.60
CA GLY A 8 26.79 46.43 -4.23
C GLY A 8 25.60 45.61 -4.69
N LEU A 9 25.74 45.03 -5.84
CA LEU A 9 24.75 44.07 -6.30
C LEU A 9 24.90 42.80 -5.47
N ILE A 10 24.17 42.73 -4.43
CA ILE A 10 24.01 41.47 -3.72
C ILE A 10 23.09 40.62 -4.58
N LEU A 11 23.69 39.88 -5.43
CA LEU A 11 22.98 38.83 -6.10
C LEU A 11 22.72 37.70 -5.09
N GLY A 12 21.63 37.86 -4.41
CA GLY A 12 21.09 36.79 -3.58
C GLY A 12 20.69 35.67 -4.50
N LEU A 13 21.59 34.76 -4.70
CA LEU A 13 21.30 33.51 -5.35
C LEU A 13 20.46 32.69 -4.43
N LEU A 14 19.17 32.89 -4.49
CA LEU A 14 18.22 31.97 -3.90
C LEU A 14 18.29 30.69 -4.72
N LEU A 15 19.19 29.85 -4.31
CA LEU A 15 19.11 28.45 -4.66
C LEU A 15 17.90 27.88 -3.94
N MET A 16 16.76 28.05 -4.54
CA MET A 16 15.63 27.20 -4.25
C MET A 16 16.01 25.82 -4.75
N GLY A 17 16.80 25.17 -3.94
CA GLY A 17 16.92 23.76 -4.08
C GLY A 17 15.54 23.17 -3.88
N CYS A 18 14.82 22.95 -4.95
CA CYS A 18 13.81 21.94 -4.93
C CYS A 18 14.54 20.63 -4.72
N SER A 19 14.83 20.40 -3.49
CA SER A 19 15.04 19.08 -2.99
C SER A 19 13.75 18.35 -3.25
N SER A 20 13.62 17.77 -4.42
CA SER A 20 12.75 16.64 -4.50
C SER A 20 13.40 15.61 -3.60
N SER A 21 12.91 15.59 -2.40
CA SER A 21 13.10 14.48 -1.51
C SER A 21 12.51 13.30 -2.25
N LYS A 22 13.31 12.66 -3.05
CA LYS A 22 13.21 11.22 -3.07
C LYS A 22 13.38 10.89 -1.62
N LYS A 23 12.27 10.67 -0.99
CA LYS A 23 12.25 10.03 0.30
C LYS A 23 12.88 8.69 0.04
N THR A 24 14.19 8.67 0.08
CA THR A 24 14.91 7.49 0.41
C THR A 24 14.28 7.11 1.72
N ILE A 25 13.43 6.14 1.68
CA ILE A 25 13.04 5.45 2.88
C ILE A 25 14.35 4.87 3.35
N GLU A 26 15.03 5.63 4.16
CA GLU A 26 15.99 5.05 5.04
C GLU A 26 15.22 3.93 5.70
N THR A 27 15.64 2.76 5.36
CA THR A 27 15.32 1.58 6.11
C THR A 27 15.88 1.84 7.49
N THR A 28 15.10 2.54 8.28
CA THR A 28 15.30 2.46 9.70
C THR A 28 15.05 1.00 10.00
N GLU A 29 16.08 0.31 10.33
CA GLU A 29 16.00 -1.00 10.94
C GLU A 29 15.15 -0.89 12.18
N VAL A 30 13.87 -0.86 11.99
CA VAL A 30 12.94 -1.16 13.03
C VAL A 30 12.63 -2.62 12.89
N LEU A 31 13.47 -3.39 13.59
CA LEU A 31 13.00 -4.58 14.28
C LEU A 31 11.79 -5.24 13.62
N GLU A 32 12.12 -6.20 12.74
CA GLU A 32 11.53 -7.52 12.76
C GLU A 32 10.02 -7.59 13.14
N LYS A 33 9.21 -6.76 12.54
CA LYS A 33 8.00 -7.32 12.01
C LYS A 33 8.27 -7.48 10.54
N LYS A 34 8.46 -8.70 10.13
CA LYS A 34 8.49 -9.10 8.75
C LYS A 34 7.26 -8.49 8.09
N GLN A 35 7.38 -7.23 7.68
CA GLN A 35 6.36 -6.61 6.89
C GLN A 35 6.41 -7.34 5.56
N VAL A 36 5.45 -8.22 5.40
CA VAL A 36 5.18 -8.82 4.11
C VAL A 36 4.83 -7.65 3.21
N VAL A 37 5.76 -7.26 2.35
CA VAL A 37 5.53 -6.24 1.34
C VAL A 37 4.58 -6.88 0.34
N LEU A 38 3.31 -6.50 0.44
CA LEU A 38 2.30 -6.94 -0.49
C LEU A 38 2.53 -6.28 -1.85
N SER A 39 2.37 -7.03 -2.92
CA SER A 39 2.21 -6.43 -4.24
C SER A 39 0.95 -5.56 -4.28
N SER A 40 0.82 -4.69 -5.29
CA SER A 40 -0.38 -3.87 -5.44
C SER A 40 -1.65 -4.72 -5.53
N GLU A 41 -1.60 -5.84 -6.22
CA GLU A 41 -2.72 -6.77 -6.35
C GLU A 41 -3.05 -7.47 -5.03
N GLN A 42 -2.04 -7.86 -4.28
CA GLN A 42 -2.23 -8.45 -2.95
C GLN A 42 -2.80 -7.44 -1.95
N ALA A 43 -2.34 -6.19 -2.00
CA ALA A 43 -2.88 -5.11 -1.18
C ALA A 43 -4.34 -4.81 -1.52
N GLU A 44 -4.69 -4.82 -2.80
CA GLU A 44 -6.07 -4.67 -3.25
C GLU A 44 -6.93 -5.84 -2.80
N GLY A 45 -6.47 -7.06 -2.95
CA GLY A 45 -7.15 -8.27 -2.49
C GLY A 45 -7.40 -8.24 -0.98
N LYS A 46 -6.43 -7.80 -0.20
CA LYS A 46 -6.56 -7.59 1.24
C LYS A 46 -7.65 -6.58 1.58
N MET A 47 -7.62 -5.43 0.92
CA MET A 47 -8.59 -4.37 1.14
C MET A 47 -10.02 -4.83 0.78
N LEU A 48 -10.18 -5.52 -0.33
CA LEU A 48 -11.45 -6.09 -0.75
C LEU A 48 -11.97 -7.12 0.25
N TYR A 49 -11.09 -7.97 0.76
CA TYR A 49 -11.44 -8.95 1.77
C TYR A 49 -11.92 -8.27 3.06
N GLU A 50 -11.15 -7.34 3.58
CA GLU A 50 -11.49 -6.63 4.81
C GLU A 50 -12.78 -5.83 4.69
N ASN A 51 -12.98 -5.14 3.56
CA ASN A 51 -14.13 -4.26 3.37
C ASN A 51 -15.42 -4.98 3.01
N ASN A 52 -15.35 -6.10 2.31
CA ASN A 52 -16.53 -6.79 1.78
C ASN A 52 -16.90 -8.04 2.56
N CYS A 53 -15.95 -8.77 3.08
CA CYS A 53 -16.21 -10.03 3.77
C CYS A 53 -16.43 -9.85 5.29
N GLY A 54 -15.96 -8.75 5.85
CA GLY A 54 -16.14 -8.44 7.28
C GLY A 54 -17.48 -7.89 7.69
N LYS A 55 -18.40 -7.66 6.73
CA LYS A 55 -19.68 -7.01 7.01
C LYS A 55 -20.68 -7.90 7.73
N CYS A 56 -20.63 -9.20 7.51
CA CYS A 56 -21.61 -10.16 8.02
C CYS A 56 -21.14 -10.91 9.26
N HIS A 57 -19.85 -11.07 9.44
CA HIS A 57 -19.22 -11.76 10.56
C HIS A 57 -17.76 -11.34 10.69
N ALA A 58 -17.12 -11.74 11.79
CA ALA A 58 -15.71 -11.51 11.97
C ALA A 58 -14.87 -12.17 10.87
N LEU A 59 -13.85 -11.46 10.38
CA LEU A 59 -12.93 -11.97 9.38
C LEU A 59 -12.10 -13.12 9.94
N PHE A 60 -11.94 -14.16 9.12
CA PHE A 60 -10.98 -15.20 9.38
C PHE A 60 -9.59 -14.79 8.92
N SER A 61 -8.58 -15.17 9.69
CA SER A 61 -7.19 -15.08 9.23
C SER A 61 -7.00 -15.94 7.98
N ALA A 62 -6.16 -15.47 7.05
CA ALA A 62 -5.80 -16.23 5.86
C ALA A 62 -5.24 -17.64 6.17
N ASP A 63 -4.59 -17.77 7.32
CA ASP A 63 -3.99 -19.03 7.78
C ASP A 63 -5.01 -20.05 8.31
N LYS A 64 -6.26 -19.64 8.50
CA LYS A 64 -7.26 -20.52 9.08
C LYS A 64 -7.60 -21.71 8.18
N PHE A 65 -7.54 -21.53 6.88
CA PHE A 65 -7.92 -22.53 5.90
C PHE A 65 -6.78 -22.79 4.91
N SER A 66 -6.74 -23.99 4.37
CA SER A 66 -5.86 -24.32 3.25
C SER A 66 -6.34 -23.65 1.96
N LYS A 67 -5.50 -23.67 0.92
CA LYS A 67 -5.87 -23.18 -0.41
C LYS A 67 -7.14 -23.87 -0.92
N GLU A 68 -7.19 -25.17 -0.80
CA GLU A 68 -8.31 -26.00 -1.26
C GLU A 68 -9.59 -25.71 -0.48
N GLN A 69 -9.48 -25.34 0.78
CA GLN A 69 -10.61 -24.96 1.61
C GLN A 69 -11.09 -23.53 1.30
N TRP A 70 -10.16 -22.62 0.99
CA TRP A 70 -10.51 -21.25 0.65
C TRP A 70 -11.28 -21.12 -0.65
N GLU A 71 -10.99 -21.94 -1.64
CA GLU A 71 -11.60 -21.86 -2.96
C GLU A 71 -13.14 -21.88 -2.91
N PRO A 72 -13.80 -22.88 -2.34
CA PRO A 72 -15.25 -22.91 -2.25
C PRO A 72 -15.80 -21.82 -1.31
N ILE A 73 -15.05 -21.42 -0.30
CA ILE A 73 -15.45 -20.36 0.62
C ILE A 73 -15.52 -19.03 -0.12
N VAL A 74 -14.49 -18.69 -0.89
CA VAL A 74 -14.43 -17.43 -1.63
C VAL A 74 -15.51 -17.38 -2.71
N LEU A 75 -15.75 -18.48 -3.41
CA LEU A 75 -16.84 -18.57 -4.40
C LEU A 75 -18.21 -18.32 -3.77
N ARG A 76 -18.45 -18.88 -2.61
CA ARG A 76 -19.69 -18.69 -1.87
C ARG A 76 -19.83 -17.26 -1.35
N MET A 77 -18.75 -16.70 -0.84
CA MET A 77 -18.72 -15.35 -0.29
C MET A 77 -18.83 -14.29 -1.38
N GLN A 78 -18.35 -14.56 -2.59
CA GLN A 78 -18.51 -13.64 -3.73
C GLN A 78 -19.96 -13.27 -3.95
N LYS A 79 -20.86 -14.22 -3.91
CA LYS A 79 -22.30 -13.98 -4.11
C LYS A 79 -22.90 -13.12 -3.02
N LYS A 80 -22.49 -13.35 -1.78
CA LYS A 80 -22.99 -12.59 -0.62
C LYS A 80 -22.41 -11.18 -0.57
N ALA A 81 -21.14 -11.01 -0.92
CA ALA A 81 -20.46 -9.73 -0.93
C ALA A 81 -20.73 -8.92 -2.22
N ARG A 82 -21.31 -9.52 -3.24
CA ARG A 82 -21.60 -8.90 -4.54
C ARG A 82 -20.36 -8.28 -5.20
N ILE A 83 -19.25 -8.99 -5.16
CA ILE A 83 -18.02 -8.61 -5.82
C ILE A 83 -17.91 -9.28 -7.19
N THR A 84 -17.11 -8.66 -8.07
CA THR A 84 -16.88 -9.18 -9.42
C THR A 84 -15.98 -10.41 -9.41
N ASP A 85 -15.88 -11.10 -10.55
CA ASP A 85 -14.99 -12.24 -10.70
C ASP A 85 -13.52 -11.84 -10.52
N GLU A 86 -13.13 -10.68 -11.04
CA GLU A 86 -11.79 -10.13 -10.89
C GLU A 86 -11.48 -9.80 -9.42
N GLN A 87 -12.42 -9.20 -8.73
CA GLN A 87 -12.29 -8.89 -7.30
C GLN A 87 -12.21 -10.16 -6.46
N ARG A 88 -13.00 -11.16 -6.79
CA ARG A 88 -12.91 -12.49 -6.16
C ARG A 88 -11.52 -13.09 -6.31
N ASP A 89 -10.96 -13.04 -7.51
CA ASP A 89 -9.64 -13.60 -7.77
C ASP A 89 -8.55 -12.85 -7.00
N LEU A 90 -8.65 -11.54 -6.88
CA LEU A 90 -7.76 -10.74 -6.05
C LEU A 90 -7.83 -11.14 -4.57
N VAL A 91 -9.04 -11.34 -4.05
CA VAL A 91 -9.25 -11.81 -2.68
C VAL A 91 -8.66 -13.20 -2.47
N PHE A 92 -8.93 -14.10 -3.39
CA PHE A 92 -8.42 -15.47 -3.30
C PHE A 92 -6.89 -15.50 -3.32
N ASN A 93 -6.29 -14.77 -4.26
CA ASN A 93 -4.84 -14.70 -4.36
C ASN A 93 -4.19 -14.10 -3.11
N TYR A 94 -4.82 -13.13 -2.49
CA TYR A 94 -4.37 -12.61 -1.20
C TYR A 94 -4.42 -13.68 -0.10
N LEU A 95 -5.52 -14.39 0.00
CA LEU A 95 -5.72 -15.39 1.06
C LEU A 95 -4.78 -16.59 0.96
N VAL A 96 -4.35 -16.94 -0.25
CA VAL A 96 -3.51 -18.12 -0.50
C VAL A 96 -2.06 -17.80 -0.85
N MET A 97 -1.65 -16.56 -0.77
CA MET A 97 -0.34 -16.11 -1.24
C MET A 97 0.87 -16.76 -0.56
N ASN A 98 0.68 -17.30 0.63
CA ASN A 98 1.72 -17.98 1.41
C ASN A 98 1.51 -19.50 1.50
N LYS A 99 0.76 -20.05 0.61
CA LYS A 99 0.36 -21.47 0.67
C LYS A 99 0.89 -22.29 -0.49
#